data_735fc78727004241c00f91767638395a
#
_entry.id   735fc78727004241c00f91767638395a
#
_cell.length_a   1.000
_cell.length_b   1.000
_cell.length_c   1.000
_cell.angle_alpha   90.00
_cell.angle_beta   90.00
_cell.angle_gamma   90.00
#
_symmetry.space_group_name_H-M   'P 1'
#
loop_
_entity.id
_entity.type
_entity.pdbx_description
1 polymer ?
#
loop_
_entity_poly.entity_id
_entity_poly.type
_entity_poly.pdbx_seq_one_letter_code
_entity_poly.pdbx_strand_id
1 'polypeptide(L)'
;MKKLLVDMFACCIACTRVASTAGHRAMATTAPPRIFSRDRRIAGLRRARIRQAHSDAARYILDDMVEDVLDRLEFIRLTPRRVLVIGDWTGTLALSLRGAGAQVDEHDAASLDEERPIDGAPYDLVVTLASLDRVNDLPGALLHMRNALAEEGLMIASIVGAGSLPQLRKAILAAEPDRPAARMHPLVDNQAASALLQRALFKRQVVDSHTLTVSFGSLARLVSDLRDQGLGSVLASAAPPLGKAALERAEMAFMKSANAKGRVLESFEILTLTGWKD
;
A
#
# COMPACT_ATOMS: atom_id res chain seq x y z
N MET A 1 -9.97 -14.58 27.40
CA MET A 1 -9.68 -14.06 26.05
C MET A 1 -8.30 -13.39 26.00
N LYS A 2 -7.23 -14.07 26.45
CA LYS A 2 -5.84 -13.53 26.47
C LYS A 2 -4.79 -14.56 25.98
N LYS A 3 -5.19 -15.58 25.20
CA LYS A 3 -4.32 -16.71 24.84
C LYS A 3 -4.07 -16.92 23.34
N LEU A 4 -4.67 -16.09 22.46
CA LEU A 4 -4.53 -16.25 21.00
C LEU A 4 -3.57 -15.23 20.33
N LEU A 5 -2.99 -14.30 21.09
CA LEU A 5 -2.06 -13.29 20.54
C LEU A 5 -0.58 -13.61 20.82
N VAL A 6 -0.28 -14.68 21.55
CA VAL A 6 1.09 -15.01 21.98
C VAL A 6 1.79 -16.02 21.06
N ASP A 7 1.05 -16.79 20.27
CA ASP A 7 1.63 -17.85 19.44
C ASP A 7 2.22 -17.41 18.09
N MET A 8 2.17 -16.13 17.77
CA MET A 8 2.77 -15.60 16.54
C MET A 8 4.18 -15.02 16.70
N PHE A 9 4.70 -14.93 17.94
CA PHE A 9 6.04 -14.37 18.22
C PHE A 9 7.01 -15.32 18.92
N ALA A 10 6.62 -16.56 19.20
CA ALA A 10 7.42 -17.51 19.98
C ALA A 10 8.14 -18.56 19.10
N CYS A 11 8.81 -18.14 18.02
CA CYS A 11 9.71 -19.02 17.27
C CYS A 11 11.11 -18.42 17.15
N CYS A 12 11.65 -17.93 18.26
CA CYS A 12 13.08 -17.63 18.34
C CYS A 12 13.48 -17.58 19.81
N ILE A 13 13.82 -18.69 20.42
CA ILE A 13 14.82 -18.93 21.48
C ILE A 13 14.52 -20.31 22.08
N ALA A 14 15.16 -21.33 21.54
CA ALA A 14 15.55 -22.51 22.29
C ALA A 14 16.84 -23.04 21.67
N CYS A 15 17.96 -22.49 22.13
CA CYS A 15 19.28 -23.01 21.89
C CYS A 15 19.56 -24.01 23.02
N THR A 16 19.49 -25.31 22.74
CA THR A 16 20.14 -26.35 23.55
C THR A 16 21.02 -27.19 22.67
N ARG A 17 22.29 -27.25 23.06
CA ARG A 17 23.39 -27.98 22.44
C ARG A 17 23.06 -29.44 22.30
N VAL A 18 23.25 -30.02 21.10
CA VAL A 18 23.68 -31.39 20.89
C VAL A 18 24.61 -31.43 19.68
N ALA A 19 25.64 -32.27 19.78
CA ALA A 19 26.82 -32.34 18.96
C ALA A 19 26.62 -32.72 17.49
N SER A 20 27.42 -32.09 16.66
CA SER A 20 28.11 -32.53 15.43
C SER A 20 27.65 -33.84 14.76
N THR A 21 27.05 -33.71 13.59
CA THR A 21 27.38 -34.49 12.38
C THR A 21 27.15 -33.59 11.16
N ALA A 22 28.18 -33.46 10.33
CA ALA A 22 28.22 -32.63 9.15
C ALA A 22 27.22 -33.12 8.09
N GLY A 23 26.13 -32.42 7.94
CA GLY A 23 25.24 -32.49 6.80
C GLY A 23 24.91 -31.04 6.40
N HIS A 24 25.42 -30.58 5.27
CA HIS A 24 25.00 -29.33 4.66
C HIS A 24 23.50 -29.41 4.36
N ARG A 25 22.68 -29.02 5.35
CA ARG A 25 21.25 -28.79 5.13
C ARG A 25 21.15 -27.47 4.40
N ALA A 26 20.97 -27.54 3.08
CA ALA A 26 20.58 -26.36 2.30
C ALA A 26 19.49 -25.62 3.07
N MET A 27 19.74 -24.39 3.47
CA MET A 27 18.71 -23.50 4.02
C MET A 27 17.65 -23.39 2.92
N ALA A 28 16.50 -24.00 3.14
CA ALA A 28 15.34 -23.78 2.30
C ALA A 28 15.03 -22.29 2.39
N THR A 29 15.33 -21.55 1.35
CA THR A 29 14.85 -20.18 1.15
C THR A 29 13.32 -20.28 1.04
N THR A 30 12.64 -20.15 2.16
CA THR A 30 11.19 -20.08 2.19
C THR A 30 10.81 -18.79 1.49
N ALA A 31 10.24 -18.91 0.29
CA ALA A 31 9.67 -17.76 -0.42
C ALA A 31 8.67 -17.05 0.51
N PRO A 32 8.58 -15.70 0.47
CA PRO A 32 7.64 -14.96 1.30
C PRO A 32 6.20 -15.46 1.07
N PRO A 33 5.33 -15.44 2.10
CA PRO A 33 3.97 -15.93 1.98
C PRO A 33 3.21 -15.12 0.94
N ARG A 34 2.52 -15.79 0.02
CA ARG A 34 1.78 -15.16 -1.06
C ARG A 34 0.42 -14.65 -0.56
N ILE A 35 0.39 -13.42 -0.07
CA ILE A 35 -0.81 -12.74 0.44
C ILE A 35 -1.57 -12.09 -0.72
N PHE A 36 -0.87 -11.46 -1.67
CA PHE A 36 -1.43 -10.73 -2.78
C PHE A 36 -1.24 -11.44 -4.12
N SER A 37 -2.22 -11.29 -5.02
CA SER A 37 -2.13 -11.77 -6.39
C SER A 37 -1.75 -10.62 -7.32
N ARG A 38 -0.59 -10.72 -7.96
CA ARG A 38 -0.13 -9.75 -8.96
C ARG A 38 -1.11 -9.64 -10.13
N ASP A 39 -1.65 -10.75 -10.62
CA ASP A 39 -2.62 -10.73 -11.73
C ASP A 39 -3.90 -9.99 -11.37
N ARG A 40 -4.40 -10.17 -10.12
CA ARG A 40 -5.57 -9.43 -9.62
C ARG A 40 -5.27 -7.93 -9.47
N ARG A 41 -4.06 -7.58 -9.05
CA ARG A 41 -3.59 -6.20 -8.94
C ARG A 41 -3.57 -5.54 -10.31
N ILE A 42 -2.94 -6.16 -11.31
CA ILE A 42 -2.91 -5.67 -12.70
C ILE A 42 -4.33 -5.52 -13.28
N ALA A 43 -5.17 -6.54 -13.10
CA ALA A 43 -6.56 -6.50 -13.56
C ALA A 43 -7.38 -5.40 -12.84
N GLY A 44 -7.11 -5.16 -11.55
CA GLY A 44 -7.71 -4.07 -10.76
C GLY A 44 -7.35 -2.70 -11.31
N LEU A 45 -6.07 -2.46 -11.57
CA LEU A 45 -5.58 -1.21 -12.16
C LEU A 45 -6.12 -0.95 -13.56
N ARG A 46 -6.19 -1.99 -14.41
CA ARG A 46 -6.80 -1.85 -15.75
C ARG A 46 -8.27 -1.41 -15.66
N ARG A 47 -9.04 -2.00 -14.75
CA ARG A 47 -10.44 -1.59 -14.52
C ARG A 47 -10.55 -0.18 -13.96
N ALA A 48 -9.68 0.22 -13.03
CA ALA A 48 -9.64 1.57 -12.50
C ALA A 48 -9.39 2.60 -13.61
N ARG A 49 -8.41 2.36 -14.48
CA ARG A 49 -8.14 3.24 -15.64
C ARG A 49 -9.36 3.42 -16.56
N ILE A 50 -10.10 2.34 -16.83
CA ILE A 50 -11.33 2.42 -17.63
C ILE A 50 -12.38 3.27 -16.90
N ARG A 51 -12.53 3.09 -15.58
CA ARG A 51 -13.48 3.85 -14.77
C ARG A 51 -13.14 5.34 -14.68
N GLN A 52 -11.86 5.70 -14.73
CA GLN A 52 -11.39 7.08 -14.75
C GLN A 52 -11.78 7.87 -16.03
N ALA A 53 -12.30 7.20 -17.06
CA ALA A 53 -12.91 7.88 -18.20
C ALA A 53 -14.25 8.58 -17.84
N HIS A 54 -14.86 8.26 -16.69
CA HIS A 54 -16.04 8.92 -16.19
C HIS A 54 -15.66 10.19 -15.42
N SER A 55 -16.40 11.28 -15.63
CA SER A 55 -16.09 12.60 -15.05
C SER A 55 -16.27 12.66 -13.52
N ASP A 56 -17.04 11.73 -12.94
CA ASP A 56 -17.31 11.61 -11.50
C ASP A 56 -16.49 10.52 -10.80
N ALA A 57 -15.52 9.95 -11.50
CA ALA A 57 -14.64 8.92 -10.94
C ALA A 57 -13.78 9.50 -9.81
N ALA A 58 -13.78 8.79 -8.67
CA ALA A 58 -13.00 9.20 -7.52
C ALA A 58 -11.49 9.01 -7.77
N ARG A 59 -10.67 9.99 -7.32
CA ARG A 59 -9.19 9.91 -7.34
C ARG A 59 -8.53 10.68 -6.20
N TYR A 60 -9.31 11.12 -5.24
CA TYR A 60 -8.88 11.96 -4.13
C TYR A 60 -7.72 11.40 -3.30
N ILE A 61 -7.55 10.07 -3.21
CA ILE A 61 -6.41 9.45 -2.50
C ILE A 61 -5.12 9.63 -3.30
N LEU A 62 -5.15 9.42 -4.62
CA LEU A 62 -3.97 9.61 -5.44
C LEU A 62 -3.64 11.10 -5.59
N ASP A 63 -4.64 11.94 -5.75
CA ASP A 63 -4.45 13.40 -5.84
C ASP A 63 -3.78 13.93 -4.54
N ASP A 64 -4.25 13.49 -3.37
CA ASP A 64 -3.66 13.81 -2.06
C ASP A 64 -2.21 13.31 -1.93
N MET A 65 -1.92 12.07 -2.35
CA MET A 65 -0.55 11.55 -2.35
C MET A 65 0.38 12.33 -3.28
N VAL A 66 -0.11 12.75 -4.44
CA VAL A 66 0.65 13.56 -5.41
C VAL A 66 0.97 14.93 -4.82
N GLU A 67 -0.02 15.59 -4.21
CA GLU A 67 0.13 16.88 -3.55
C GLU A 67 1.17 16.79 -2.41
N ASP A 68 1.06 15.81 -1.52
CA ASP A 68 2.04 15.57 -0.44
C ASP A 68 3.47 15.37 -0.97
N VAL A 69 3.65 14.61 -2.06
CA VAL A 69 4.98 14.44 -2.68
C VAL A 69 5.53 15.75 -3.22
N LEU A 70 4.72 16.54 -3.92
CA LEU A 70 5.16 17.82 -4.50
C LEU A 70 5.52 18.82 -3.41
N ASP A 71 4.72 18.93 -2.36
CA ASP A 71 4.98 19.80 -1.20
C ASP A 71 6.28 19.42 -0.49
N ARG A 72 6.55 18.10 -0.34
CA ARG A 72 7.81 17.62 0.24
C ARG A 72 9.01 17.98 -0.63
N LEU A 73 8.93 17.80 -1.94
CA LEU A 73 10.01 18.15 -2.85
C LEU A 73 10.31 19.65 -2.82
N GLU A 74 9.27 20.49 -2.75
CA GLU A 74 9.41 21.93 -2.59
C GLU A 74 10.06 22.29 -1.23
N PHE A 75 9.59 21.69 -0.13
CA PHE A 75 10.12 21.92 1.21
C PHE A 75 11.60 21.59 1.33
N ILE A 76 12.03 20.43 0.80
CA ILE A 76 13.45 20.02 0.83
C ILE A 76 14.28 20.67 -0.29
N ARG A 77 13.64 21.43 -1.19
CA ARG A 77 14.26 22.10 -2.35
C ARG A 77 15.02 21.12 -3.26
N LEU A 78 14.49 19.93 -3.45
CA LEU A 78 15.08 18.93 -4.34
C LEU A 78 14.61 19.16 -5.78
N THR A 79 15.56 19.31 -6.70
CA THR A 79 15.32 19.39 -8.14
C THR A 79 15.94 18.14 -8.82
N PRO A 80 15.24 17.01 -8.84
CA PRO A 80 15.78 15.77 -9.37
C PRO A 80 15.88 15.86 -10.90
N ARG A 81 16.91 15.24 -11.47
CA ARG A 81 17.12 15.18 -12.93
C ARG A 81 16.54 13.90 -13.51
N ARG A 82 16.73 12.78 -12.82
CA ARG A 82 16.25 11.48 -13.25
C ARG A 82 15.36 10.87 -12.19
N VAL A 83 14.11 10.61 -12.56
CA VAL A 83 13.06 10.19 -11.62
C VAL A 83 12.40 8.91 -12.10
N LEU A 84 12.20 7.96 -11.18
CA LEU A 84 11.32 6.82 -11.34
C LEU A 84 10.01 7.09 -10.60
N VAL A 85 8.88 7.01 -11.30
CA VAL A 85 7.54 7.14 -10.71
C VAL A 85 6.77 5.84 -10.91
N ILE A 86 6.27 5.26 -9.82
CA ILE A 86 5.52 4.01 -9.82
C ILE A 86 4.13 4.25 -9.23
N GLY A 87 3.08 3.92 -9.97
CA GLY A 87 1.70 3.98 -9.50
C GLY A 87 0.99 5.31 -9.75
N ASP A 88 1.61 6.29 -10.38
CA ASP A 88 0.95 7.52 -10.86
C ASP A 88 0.16 7.24 -12.13
N TRP A 89 -0.95 6.51 -11.98
CA TRP A 89 -1.77 6.12 -13.13
C TRP A 89 -2.56 7.28 -13.75
N THR A 90 -2.59 8.47 -13.12
CA THR A 90 -3.12 9.71 -13.72
C THR A 90 -2.06 10.47 -14.52
N GLY A 91 -0.79 10.23 -14.25
CA GLY A 91 0.34 10.94 -14.85
C GLY A 91 0.55 12.36 -14.31
N THR A 92 -0.18 12.75 -13.26
CA THR A 92 -0.17 14.14 -12.74
C THR A 92 1.17 14.48 -12.12
N LEU A 93 1.75 13.58 -11.30
CA LEU A 93 3.07 13.77 -10.71
C LEU A 93 4.16 13.78 -11.79
N ALA A 94 4.11 12.82 -12.70
CA ALA A 94 5.10 12.72 -13.77
C ALA A 94 5.09 13.95 -14.68
N LEU A 95 3.90 14.49 -15.00
CA LEU A 95 3.75 15.71 -15.77
C LEU A 95 4.36 16.92 -15.05
N SER A 96 4.10 17.07 -13.76
CA SER A 96 4.65 18.15 -12.93
C SER A 96 6.18 18.09 -12.89
N LEU A 97 6.75 16.89 -12.64
CA LEU A 97 8.21 16.70 -12.60
C LEU A 97 8.90 16.96 -13.95
N ARG A 98 8.28 16.55 -15.07
CA ARG A 98 8.76 16.89 -16.41
C ARG A 98 8.70 18.38 -16.68
N GLY A 99 7.64 19.05 -16.22
CA GLY A 99 7.51 20.51 -16.28
C GLY A 99 8.61 21.24 -15.53
N ALA A 100 9.13 20.65 -14.45
CA ALA A 100 10.28 21.13 -13.69
C ALA A 100 11.65 20.74 -14.32
N GLY A 101 11.66 20.03 -15.45
CA GLY A 101 12.87 19.68 -16.20
C GLY A 101 13.44 18.28 -15.90
N ALA A 102 12.72 17.43 -15.17
CA ALA A 102 13.16 16.06 -14.89
C ALA A 102 12.90 15.12 -16.07
N GLN A 103 13.80 14.14 -16.23
CA GLN A 103 13.55 12.95 -17.05
C GLN A 103 12.83 11.93 -16.18
N VAL A 104 11.61 11.57 -16.56
CA VAL A 104 10.73 10.70 -15.74
C VAL A 104 10.43 9.40 -16.45
N ASP A 105 10.82 8.29 -15.82
CA ASP A 105 10.43 6.93 -16.17
C ASP A 105 9.18 6.56 -15.37
N GLU A 106 8.08 6.22 -16.06
CA GLU A 106 6.79 5.90 -15.43
C GLU A 106 6.47 4.42 -15.53
N HIS A 107 6.10 3.83 -14.40
CA HIS A 107 5.71 2.43 -14.31
C HIS A 107 4.47 2.21 -13.44
N ASP A 108 3.83 1.07 -13.67
CA ASP A 108 2.78 0.50 -12.81
C ASP A 108 3.02 -1.00 -12.60
N ALA A 109 2.14 -1.66 -11.85
CA ALA A 109 2.25 -3.09 -11.58
C ALA A 109 2.22 -4.00 -12.82
N ALA A 110 1.84 -3.49 -13.99
CA ALA A 110 1.87 -4.26 -15.23
C ALA A 110 3.24 -4.21 -15.93
N SER A 111 3.94 -3.08 -15.79
CA SER A 111 5.23 -2.82 -16.46
C SER A 111 6.44 -3.02 -15.55
N LEU A 112 6.26 -2.98 -14.21
CA LEU A 112 7.33 -3.16 -13.23
C LEU A 112 6.89 -4.13 -12.13
N ASP A 113 7.82 -4.96 -11.67
CA ASP A 113 7.65 -5.85 -10.52
C ASP A 113 8.55 -5.33 -9.39
N GLU A 114 7.95 -4.71 -8.40
CA GLU A 114 8.67 -4.10 -7.27
C GLU A 114 9.43 -5.13 -6.43
N GLU A 115 9.03 -6.41 -6.51
CA GLU A 115 9.69 -7.53 -5.83
C GLU A 115 10.95 -8.04 -6.59
N ARG A 116 11.39 -7.32 -7.63
CA ARG A 116 12.57 -7.62 -8.44
C ARG A 116 13.50 -6.42 -8.57
N PRO A 117 14.78 -6.65 -8.90
CA PRO A 117 15.68 -5.56 -9.24
C PRO A 117 15.11 -4.65 -10.32
N ILE A 118 15.26 -3.34 -10.14
CA ILE A 118 14.74 -2.32 -11.03
C ILE A 118 15.82 -1.98 -12.06
N ASP A 119 15.49 -2.12 -13.34
CA ASP A 119 16.34 -1.70 -14.44
C ASP A 119 16.31 -0.18 -14.63
N GLY A 120 17.33 0.35 -15.31
CA GLY A 120 17.39 1.78 -15.66
C GLY A 120 18.01 2.71 -14.60
N ALA A 121 18.41 2.17 -13.44
CA ALA A 121 19.13 2.92 -12.41
C ALA A 121 20.43 3.58 -12.94
N PRO A 122 20.98 4.60 -12.26
CA PRO A 122 20.54 5.19 -10.99
C PRO A 122 19.54 6.36 -11.18
N TYR A 123 18.68 6.54 -10.16
CA TYR A 123 17.69 7.63 -10.09
C TYR A 123 18.02 8.59 -8.95
N ASP A 124 17.83 9.89 -9.16
CA ASP A 124 17.94 10.89 -8.09
C ASP A 124 16.74 10.84 -7.15
N LEU A 125 15.58 10.43 -7.69
CA LEU A 125 14.34 10.30 -6.96
C LEU A 125 13.57 9.05 -7.42
N VAL A 126 13.09 8.27 -6.47
CA VAL A 126 12.14 7.19 -6.69
C VAL A 126 10.86 7.51 -5.92
N VAL A 127 9.73 7.63 -6.62
CA VAL A 127 8.41 7.83 -6.00
C VAL A 127 7.52 6.62 -6.27
N THR A 128 6.81 6.15 -5.24
CA THR A 128 5.80 5.11 -5.38
C THR A 128 4.50 5.53 -4.70
N LEU A 129 3.38 5.44 -5.42
CA LEU A 129 2.06 5.87 -4.98
C LEU A 129 1.11 4.68 -4.94
N ALA A 130 0.54 4.37 -3.75
CA ALA A 130 -0.41 3.29 -3.49
C ALA A 130 -0.03 1.95 -4.17
N SER A 131 1.25 1.60 -4.14
CA SER A 131 1.85 0.46 -4.85
C SER A 131 2.42 -0.57 -3.87
N LEU A 132 3.25 -0.14 -2.93
CA LEU A 132 3.98 -1.01 -2.00
C LEU A 132 3.10 -1.66 -0.93
N ASP A 133 1.90 -1.16 -0.69
CA ASP A 133 0.91 -1.75 0.23
C ASP A 133 0.30 -3.07 -0.30
N ARG A 134 0.68 -3.50 -1.51
CA ARG A 134 0.14 -4.68 -2.20
C ARG A 134 1.20 -5.58 -2.82
N VAL A 135 2.39 -5.58 -2.25
CA VAL A 135 3.50 -6.49 -2.58
C VAL A 135 3.64 -7.57 -1.51
N ASN A 136 4.13 -8.76 -1.87
CA ASN A 136 4.29 -9.87 -0.91
C ASN A 136 5.60 -9.76 -0.14
N ASP A 137 6.65 -9.23 -0.76
CA ASP A 137 7.96 -8.97 -0.14
C ASP A 137 8.23 -7.45 -0.07
N LEU A 138 7.53 -6.78 0.86
CA LEU A 138 7.73 -5.34 1.06
C LEU A 138 9.17 -4.98 1.48
N PRO A 139 9.86 -5.74 2.37
CA PRO A 139 11.28 -5.49 2.66
C PRO A 139 12.17 -5.60 1.42
N GLY A 140 11.97 -6.62 0.59
CA GLY A 140 12.71 -6.80 -0.67
C GLY A 140 12.41 -5.68 -1.67
N ALA A 141 11.15 -5.29 -1.81
CA ALA A 141 10.75 -4.19 -2.69
C ALA A 141 11.43 -2.86 -2.28
N LEU A 142 11.45 -2.53 -0.99
CA LEU A 142 12.15 -1.35 -0.48
C LEU A 142 13.66 -1.40 -0.75
N LEU A 143 14.28 -2.59 -0.63
CA LEU A 143 15.69 -2.78 -0.96
C LEU A 143 15.94 -2.56 -2.46
N HIS A 144 15.06 -3.04 -3.34
CA HIS A 144 15.17 -2.79 -4.78
C HIS A 144 15.01 -1.31 -5.13
N MET A 145 14.08 -0.60 -4.49
CA MET A 145 13.94 0.86 -4.63
C MET A 145 15.23 1.58 -4.21
N ARG A 146 15.79 1.22 -3.02
CA ARG A 146 17.05 1.81 -2.57
C ARG A 146 18.20 1.54 -3.54
N ASN A 147 18.30 0.31 -4.06
CA ASN A 147 19.38 -0.04 -4.99
C ASN A 147 19.25 0.70 -6.34
N ALA A 148 18.05 1.08 -6.75
CA ALA A 148 17.80 1.88 -7.94
C ALA A 148 18.18 3.35 -7.79
N LEU A 149 18.35 3.85 -6.55
CA LEU A 149 18.78 5.23 -6.29
C LEU A 149 20.24 5.45 -6.60
N ALA A 150 20.57 6.65 -7.05
CA ALA A 150 21.93 7.19 -7.04
C ALA A 150 22.40 7.41 -5.58
N GLU A 151 23.69 7.65 -5.39
CA GLU A 151 24.20 8.12 -4.09
C GLU A 151 23.52 9.45 -3.77
N GLU A 152 23.18 9.68 -2.50
CA GLU A 152 22.35 10.81 -2.02
C GLU A 152 20.94 10.88 -2.63
N GLY A 153 20.52 9.85 -3.39
CA GLY A 153 19.17 9.76 -3.97
C GLY A 153 18.09 9.57 -2.91
N LEU A 154 16.89 10.04 -3.21
CA LEU A 154 15.73 10.06 -2.33
C LEU A 154 14.66 9.07 -2.79
N MET A 155 14.08 8.33 -1.85
CA MET A 155 12.82 7.59 -2.04
C MET A 155 11.69 8.27 -1.26
N ILE A 156 10.54 8.42 -1.91
CA ILE A 156 9.26 8.79 -1.27
C ILE A 156 8.24 7.71 -1.65
N ALA A 157 7.66 7.04 -0.65
CA ALA A 157 6.66 6.01 -0.86
C ALA A 157 5.40 6.33 -0.06
N SER A 158 4.29 6.63 -0.75
CA SER A 158 2.99 6.87 -0.14
C SER A 158 2.12 5.62 -0.25
N ILE A 159 1.62 5.13 0.88
CA ILE A 159 0.77 3.94 0.99
C ILE A 159 -0.45 4.21 1.85
N VAL A 160 -1.47 3.36 1.71
CA VAL A 160 -2.63 3.36 2.61
C VAL A 160 -2.27 2.64 3.90
N GLY A 161 -2.30 3.34 5.03
CA GLY A 161 -1.88 2.89 6.35
C GLY A 161 -2.95 2.12 7.13
N ALA A 162 -2.54 1.52 8.26
CA ALA A 162 -3.35 0.62 9.07
C ALA A 162 -4.59 1.27 9.72
N GLY A 163 -4.59 2.60 9.90
CA GLY A 163 -5.74 3.36 10.41
C GLY A 163 -6.88 3.53 9.40
N SER A 164 -6.73 3.04 8.16
CA SER A 164 -7.70 3.26 7.10
C SER A 164 -8.93 2.36 7.19
N LEU A 165 -10.05 2.90 6.70
CA LEU A 165 -11.30 2.18 6.44
C LEU A 165 -11.94 1.53 7.69
N PRO A 166 -11.99 2.20 8.87
CA PRO A 166 -12.56 1.62 10.08
C PRO A 166 -14.06 1.30 9.96
N GLN A 167 -14.84 2.10 9.24
CA GLN A 167 -16.27 1.84 9.09
C GLN A 167 -16.54 0.71 8.09
N LEU A 168 -15.76 0.64 6.98
CA LEU A 168 -15.81 -0.50 6.06
C LEU A 168 -15.44 -1.80 6.79
N ARG A 169 -14.41 -1.79 7.64
CA ARG A 169 -14.01 -2.95 8.44
C ARG A 169 -15.14 -3.46 9.33
N LYS A 170 -15.83 -2.54 10.04
CA LYS A 170 -17.00 -2.87 10.86
C LYS A 170 -18.14 -3.47 10.02
N ALA A 171 -18.41 -2.87 8.84
CA ALA A 171 -19.44 -3.33 7.92
C ALA A 171 -19.17 -4.76 7.41
N ILE A 172 -17.92 -5.05 7.03
CA ILE A 172 -17.51 -6.38 6.55
C ILE A 172 -17.62 -7.43 7.67
N LEU A 173 -17.21 -7.11 8.89
CA LEU A 173 -17.36 -8.02 10.04
C LEU A 173 -18.82 -8.31 10.35
N ALA A 174 -19.70 -7.31 10.24
CA ALA A 174 -21.14 -7.49 10.44
C ALA A 174 -21.81 -8.30 9.31
N ALA A 175 -21.23 -8.29 8.11
CA ALA A 175 -21.74 -9.08 6.98
C ALA A 175 -21.67 -10.60 7.23
N GLU A 176 -20.60 -11.05 7.89
CA GLU A 176 -20.29 -12.49 8.09
C GLU A 176 -19.93 -12.75 9.57
N PRO A 177 -20.90 -12.61 10.51
CA PRO A 177 -20.62 -12.70 11.94
C PRO A 177 -20.12 -14.07 12.39
N ASP A 178 -20.66 -15.14 11.81
CA ASP A 178 -20.38 -16.52 12.21
C ASP A 178 -19.11 -17.08 11.56
N ARG A 179 -18.77 -16.61 10.37
CA ARG A 179 -17.62 -17.11 9.59
C ARG A 179 -16.97 -15.99 8.78
N PRO A 180 -16.25 -15.07 9.44
CA PRO A 180 -15.62 -13.95 8.75
C PRO A 180 -14.55 -14.43 7.78
N ALA A 181 -14.60 -13.94 6.54
CA ALA A 181 -13.58 -14.18 5.52
C ALA A 181 -12.62 -12.99 5.43
N ALA A 182 -11.36 -13.24 5.07
CA ALA A 182 -10.39 -12.20 4.79
C ALA A 182 -10.78 -11.43 3.51
N ARG A 183 -11.25 -10.20 3.67
CA ARG A 183 -11.70 -9.33 2.55
C ARG A 183 -10.90 -8.04 2.41
N MET A 184 -10.23 -7.62 3.47
CA MET A 184 -9.39 -6.43 3.49
C MET A 184 -7.91 -6.83 3.51
N HIS A 185 -7.08 -5.98 2.93
CA HIS A 185 -5.63 -6.15 2.98
C HIS A 185 -5.10 -6.02 4.41
N PRO A 186 -4.04 -6.74 4.78
CA PRO A 186 -3.20 -6.33 5.89
C PRO A 186 -2.53 -5.01 5.52
N LEU A 187 -2.55 -4.04 6.43
CA LEU A 187 -1.99 -2.71 6.21
C LEU A 187 -0.85 -2.47 7.19
N VAL A 188 0.08 -1.61 6.79
CA VAL A 188 1.28 -1.26 7.56
C VAL A 188 0.96 -0.07 8.47
N ASP A 189 1.46 -0.09 9.71
CA ASP A 189 1.44 1.05 10.62
C ASP A 189 2.77 1.81 10.63
N ASN A 190 2.80 2.97 11.29
CA ASN A 190 3.99 3.82 11.41
C ASN A 190 5.21 3.10 12.00
N GLN A 191 5.00 2.25 13.01
CA GLN A 191 6.08 1.53 13.67
C GLN A 191 6.70 0.48 12.74
N ALA A 192 5.86 -0.29 12.07
CA ALA A 192 6.29 -1.28 11.09
C ALA A 192 6.99 -0.61 9.90
N ALA A 193 6.47 0.52 9.40
CA ALA A 193 7.08 1.27 8.30
C ALA A 193 8.49 1.77 8.65
N SER A 194 8.69 2.30 9.85
CA SER A 194 10.01 2.73 10.33
C SER A 194 11.00 1.56 10.41
N ALA A 195 10.56 0.40 10.94
CA ALA A 195 11.38 -0.80 11.00
C ALA A 195 11.74 -1.34 9.60
N LEU A 196 10.83 -1.22 8.63
CA LEU A 196 11.05 -1.62 7.24
C LEU A 196 12.12 -0.75 6.56
N LEU A 197 12.08 0.59 6.72
CA LEU A 197 13.10 1.48 6.19
C LEU A 197 14.48 1.19 6.79
N GLN A 198 14.56 0.92 8.10
CA GLN A 198 15.80 0.53 8.76
C GLN A 198 16.37 -0.76 8.19
N ARG A 199 15.54 -1.78 8.01
CA ARG A 199 15.95 -3.06 7.42
C ARG A 199 16.40 -2.93 5.96
N ALA A 200 15.80 -2.03 5.21
CA ALA A 200 16.19 -1.71 3.84
C ALA A 200 17.42 -0.78 3.78
N LEU A 201 18.03 -0.44 4.92
CA LEU A 201 19.26 0.35 5.05
C LEU A 201 19.15 1.79 4.52
N PHE A 202 17.95 2.36 4.47
CA PHE A 202 17.81 3.78 4.18
C PHE A 202 18.40 4.62 5.30
N LYS A 203 18.87 5.81 4.98
CA LYS A 203 19.38 6.82 5.90
C LYS A 203 18.42 8.00 5.99
N ARG A 204 18.59 8.85 7.00
CA ARG A 204 17.76 10.06 7.20
C ARG A 204 16.25 9.76 7.04
N GLN A 205 15.82 8.64 7.66
CA GLN A 205 14.48 8.09 7.51
C GLN A 205 13.45 8.99 8.20
N VAL A 206 12.35 9.25 7.50
CA VAL A 206 11.17 9.92 8.05
C VAL A 206 9.93 9.10 7.66
N VAL A 207 9.08 8.83 8.63
CA VAL A 207 7.77 8.23 8.41
C VAL A 207 6.72 9.16 8.98
N ASP A 208 5.91 9.72 8.12
CA ASP A 208 4.80 10.60 8.47
C ASP A 208 3.48 9.93 8.16
N SER A 209 2.41 10.36 8.83
CA SER A 209 1.07 9.99 8.46
C SER A 209 0.11 11.16 8.61
N HIS A 210 -0.85 11.26 7.70
CA HIS A 210 -1.99 12.15 7.83
C HIS A 210 -3.29 11.40 7.51
N THR A 211 -4.42 12.00 7.84
CA THR A 211 -5.72 11.38 7.66
C THR A 211 -6.57 12.19 6.70
N LEU A 212 -6.92 11.57 5.57
CA LEU A 212 -7.93 12.07 4.65
C LEU A 212 -9.30 11.55 5.08
N THR A 213 -10.25 12.44 5.37
CA THR A 213 -11.61 12.06 5.76
C THR A 213 -12.59 12.35 4.65
N VAL A 214 -13.32 11.32 4.21
CA VAL A 214 -14.28 11.40 3.12
C VAL A 214 -15.68 11.00 3.60
N SER A 215 -16.70 11.68 3.09
CA SER A 215 -18.10 11.53 3.53
C SER A 215 -18.90 10.74 2.49
N PHE A 216 -19.53 9.64 2.91
CA PHE A 216 -20.27 8.71 2.05
C PHE A 216 -21.74 8.62 2.42
N GLY A 217 -22.60 8.57 1.41
CA GLY A 217 -24.06 8.37 1.59
C GLY A 217 -24.46 6.90 1.63
N SER A 218 -23.56 5.97 1.24
CA SER A 218 -23.81 4.53 1.25
C SER A 218 -22.50 3.73 1.19
N LEU A 219 -22.54 2.49 1.62
CA LEU A 219 -21.42 1.54 1.45
C LEU A 219 -21.12 1.29 -0.04
N ALA A 220 -22.16 1.25 -0.87
CA ALA A 220 -22.02 1.05 -2.31
C ALA A 220 -21.19 2.18 -2.96
N ARG A 221 -21.39 3.45 -2.55
CA ARG A 221 -20.58 4.58 -3.04
C ARG A 221 -19.13 4.45 -2.60
N LEU A 222 -18.85 4.14 -1.34
CA LEU A 222 -17.48 3.89 -0.86
C LEU A 222 -16.80 2.80 -1.69
N VAL A 223 -17.47 1.65 -1.91
CA VAL A 223 -16.91 0.55 -2.70
C VAL A 223 -16.69 0.97 -4.16
N SER A 224 -17.56 1.81 -4.73
CA SER A 224 -17.35 2.37 -6.07
C SER A 224 -16.10 3.22 -6.13
N ASP A 225 -15.92 4.14 -5.19
CA ASP A 225 -14.77 5.04 -5.13
C ASP A 225 -13.45 4.28 -4.95
N LEU A 226 -13.45 3.21 -4.13
CA LEU A 226 -12.27 2.32 -3.99
C LEU A 226 -11.94 1.62 -5.31
N ARG A 227 -12.94 1.24 -6.10
CA ARG A 227 -12.73 0.63 -7.42
C ARG A 227 -12.22 1.64 -8.45
N ASP A 228 -12.72 2.88 -8.41
CA ASP A 228 -12.28 3.97 -9.27
C ASP A 228 -10.78 4.24 -9.08
N GLN A 229 -10.31 4.15 -7.83
CA GLN A 229 -8.93 4.39 -7.43
C GLN A 229 -8.04 3.13 -7.44
N GLY A 230 -8.56 1.99 -7.92
CA GLY A 230 -7.79 0.74 -7.98
C GLY A 230 -7.49 0.11 -6.62
N LEU A 231 -8.15 0.57 -5.55
CA LEU A 231 -7.94 0.12 -4.16
C LEU A 231 -8.78 -1.10 -3.75
N GLY A 232 -9.39 -1.79 -4.72
CA GLY A 232 -10.10 -3.04 -4.47
C GLY A 232 -9.18 -4.15 -3.96
N SER A 233 -9.78 -5.17 -3.30
CA SER A 233 -9.03 -6.30 -2.76
C SER A 233 -8.33 -7.12 -3.86
N VAL A 234 -7.02 -7.35 -3.66
CA VAL A 234 -6.15 -8.15 -4.52
C VAL A 234 -5.56 -9.36 -3.79
N LEU A 235 -6.18 -9.79 -2.70
CA LEU A 235 -5.75 -10.97 -1.94
C LEU A 235 -5.66 -12.20 -2.85
N ALA A 236 -4.65 -13.03 -2.66
CA ALA A 236 -4.44 -14.26 -3.44
C ALA A 236 -5.58 -15.27 -3.19
N SER A 237 -6.04 -15.39 -1.94
CA SER A 237 -7.25 -16.15 -1.59
C SER A 237 -8.47 -15.25 -1.72
N ALA A 238 -9.30 -15.49 -2.74
CA ALA A 238 -10.55 -14.75 -2.90
C ALA A 238 -11.63 -15.30 -1.96
N ALA A 239 -12.17 -14.44 -1.11
CA ALA A 239 -13.38 -14.75 -0.38
C ALA A 239 -14.57 -14.91 -1.37
N PRO A 240 -15.52 -15.83 -1.12
CA PRO A 240 -16.72 -15.94 -1.95
C PRO A 240 -17.50 -14.62 -1.96
N PRO A 241 -18.27 -14.33 -3.03
CA PRO A 241 -19.12 -13.14 -3.06
C PRO A 241 -20.08 -13.12 -1.87
N LEU A 242 -20.35 -11.92 -1.35
CA LEU A 242 -21.37 -11.73 -0.32
C LEU A 242 -22.75 -11.96 -0.92
N GLY A 243 -23.56 -12.80 -0.28
CA GLY A 243 -24.98 -12.95 -0.63
C GLY A 243 -25.78 -11.70 -0.23
N LYS A 244 -27.03 -11.61 -0.72
CA LYS A 244 -27.90 -10.45 -0.53
C LYS A 244 -28.08 -10.08 0.95
N ALA A 245 -28.40 -11.04 1.81
CA ALA A 245 -28.57 -10.80 3.25
C ALA A 245 -27.29 -10.32 3.94
N ALA A 246 -26.11 -10.80 3.50
CA ALA A 246 -24.82 -10.33 4.02
C ALA A 246 -24.53 -8.89 3.60
N LEU A 247 -24.84 -8.51 2.35
CA LEU A 247 -24.73 -7.13 1.87
C LEU A 247 -25.67 -6.19 2.63
N GLU A 248 -26.90 -6.61 2.90
CA GLU A 248 -27.86 -5.83 3.69
C GLU A 248 -27.36 -5.61 5.12
N ARG A 249 -26.78 -6.63 5.77
CA ARG A 249 -26.15 -6.48 7.09
C ARG A 249 -24.96 -5.52 7.06
N ALA A 250 -24.12 -5.60 6.01
CA ALA A 250 -22.99 -4.69 5.83
C ALA A 250 -23.45 -3.24 5.69
N GLU A 251 -24.45 -2.99 4.82
CA GLU A 251 -25.01 -1.64 4.62
C GLU A 251 -25.61 -1.09 5.90
N MET A 252 -26.42 -1.88 6.61
CA MET A 252 -27.00 -1.47 7.90
C MET A 252 -25.91 -1.14 8.93
N ALA A 253 -24.85 -1.95 9.02
CA ALA A 253 -23.77 -1.72 9.96
C ALA A 253 -22.96 -0.46 9.60
N PHE A 254 -22.73 -0.23 8.30
CA PHE A 254 -22.08 0.98 7.80
C PHE A 254 -22.90 2.22 8.14
N MET A 255 -24.18 2.22 7.82
CA MET A 255 -25.08 3.36 8.05
C MET A 255 -25.38 3.64 9.53
N LYS A 256 -25.14 2.70 10.45
CA LYS A 256 -25.18 2.97 11.91
C LYS A 256 -24.18 4.04 12.35
N SER A 257 -23.10 4.27 11.59
CA SER A 257 -22.11 5.31 11.86
C SER A 257 -22.44 6.64 11.19
N ALA A 258 -23.62 6.77 10.58
CA ALA A 258 -24.03 8.00 9.88
C ALA A 258 -24.26 9.15 10.88
N ASN A 259 -23.79 10.34 10.49
CA ASN A 259 -24.03 11.58 11.21
C ASN A 259 -25.49 12.07 11.01
N ALA A 260 -25.84 13.21 11.63
CA ALA A 260 -27.15 13.81 11.52
C ALA A 260 -27.60 14.16 10.08
N LYS A 261 -26.65 14.24 9.13
CA LYS A 261 -26.91 14.47 7.70
C LYS A 261 -27.07 13.16 6.91
N GLY A 262 -27.15 12.00 7.59
CA GLY A 262 -27.27 10.69 6.95
C GLY A 262 -26.00 10.25 6.20
N ARG A 263 -24.82 10.76 6.57
CA ARG A 263 -23.55 10.44 5.91
C ARG A 263 -22.56 9.83 6.88
N VAL A 264 -21.84 8.82 6.41
CA VAL A 264 -20.76 8.15 7.16
C VAL A 264 -19.44 8.82 6.81
N LEU A 265 -18.67 9.20 7.83
CA LEU A 265 -17.30 9.68 7.65
C LEU A 265 -16.37 8.46 7.67
N GLU A 266 -15.67 8.25 6.58
CA GLU A 266 -14.64 7.23 6.47
C GLU A 266 -13.26 7.88 6.43
N SER A 267 -12.30 7.24 7.07
CA SER A 267 -10.93 7.74 7.19
C SER A 267 -9.98 6.91 6.35
N PHE A 268 -9.08 7.60 5.67
CA PHE A 268 -7.94 7.02 4.99
C PHE A 268 -6.67 7.59 5.62
N GLU A 269 -5.90 6.74 6.29
CA GLU A 269 -4.57 7.11 6.75
C GLU A 269 -3.62 6.98 5.56
N ILE A 270 -2.98 8.06 5.19
CA ILE A 270 -1.91 8.07 4.19
C ILE A 270 -0.60 8.06 4.96
N LEU A 271 0.21 7.05 4.70
CA LEU A 271 1.50 6.83 5.32
C LEU A 271 2.59 7.09 4.30
N THR A 272 3.43 8.10 4.55
CA THR A 272 4.52 8.49 3.65
C THR A 272 5.86 8.13 4.26
N LEU A 273 6.57 7.23 3.58
CA LEU A 273 7.91 6.77 3.92
C LEU A 273 8.92 7.53 3.08
N THR A 274 9.87 8.19 3.74
CA THR A 274 10.94 8.95 3.09
C THR A 274 12.29 8.43 3.57
N GLY A 275 13.22 8.21 2.66
CA GLY A 275 14.55 7.72 3.01
C GLY A 275 15.58 7.98 1.90
N TRP A 276 16.81 8.22 2.31
CA TRP A 276 17.94 8.49 1.41
C TRP A 276 18.85 7.28 1.30
N LYS A 277 19.51 7.15 0.16
CA LYS A 277 20.67 6.29 -0.03
C LYS A 277 21.93 7.13 0.21
N ASP A 278 22.81 6.64 1.10
CA ASP A 278 24.20 7.16 1.26
C ASP A 278 25.12 6.28 0.44
#